data_1d513a0f68dbf0cacdb69273f29a1cba
#
_entry.id   1d513a0f68dbf0cacdb69273f29a1cba
#
_cell.length_a   1.000
_cell.length_b   1.000
_cell.length_c   1.000
_cell.angle_alpha   90.00
_cell.angle_beta   90.00
_cell.angle_gamma   90.00
#
_symmetry.space_group_name_H-M   'P 1'
#
loop_
_entity.id
_entity.type
_entity.pdbx_description
1 polymer ?
#
loop_
_entity_poly.entity_id
_entity_poly.type
_entity_poly.pdbx_seq_one_letter_code
_entity_poly.pdbx_strand_id
1 'polypeptide(L)'
;MDIHGKPIADRIDWLFERARDYSERFCSPENWLARERYLARHPTAIGVLKCMDGRINIPFATRTPLGIVQPFRNLGGIFDLGWPHLGEVLAGYVQRCVRDGRRVLLVITYHFSRGDAHRGCAGFNYDTAAARAHTCRIKAQVESVFGLGHDTVYPIVCGFETDEDALLLHGENGAELDLSRLSGADAPALAQHLAELYPDMPKQTRDDLLPLLAGNLAHIAEIRQ
;
A
#
# COMPACT_ATOMS: atom_id res chain seq x y z
N MET A 1 -4.25 -26.98 9.51
CA MET A 1 -5.08 -27.30 10.70
C MET A 1 -6.36 -26.49 10.63
N ASP A 2 -7.51 -27.14 10.61
CA ASP A 2 -8.79 -26.42 10.66
C ASP A 2 -9.05 -25.94 12.10
N ILE A 3 -8.82 -24.65 12.36
CA ILE A 3 -9.04 -24.03 13.67
C ILE A 3 -10.52 -23.75 13.94
N HIS A 4 -11.34 -23.68 12.89
CA HIS A 4 -12.76 -23.30 13.03
C HIS A 4 -13.59 -24.39 13.72
N GLY A 5 -13.19 -25.66 13.58
CA GLY A 5 -13.82 -26.81 14.26
C GLY A 5 -13.39 -27.00 15.71
N LYS A 6 -12.45 -26.19 16.24
CA LYS A 6 -11.96 -26.31 17.61
C LYS A 6 -12.84 -25.59 18.64
N PRO A 7 -12.83 -26.02 19.92
CA PRO A 7 -13.44 -25.28 21.02
C PRO A 7 -12.96 -23.82 21.06
N ILE A 8 -13.79 -22.93 21.60
CA ILE A 8 -13.48 -21.48 21.62
C ILE A 8 -12.17 -21.19 22.40
N ALA A 9 -11.91 -21.88 23.49
CA ALA A 9 -10.67 -21.72 24.27
C ALA A 9 -9.43 -22.02 23.42
N ASP A 10 -9.41 -23.16 22.71
CA ASP A 10 -8.30 -23.53 21.82
C ASP A 10 -8.09 -22.52 20.69
N ARG A 11 -9.18 -21.93 20.20
CA ARG A 11 -9.12 -20.89 19.16
C ARG A 11 -8.51 -19.59 19.70
N ILE A 12 -8.86 -19.22 20.94
CA ILE A 12 -8.26 -18.06 21.63
C ILE A 12 -6.78 -18.30 21.85
N ASP A 13 -6.38 -19.45 22.38
CA ASP A 13 -4.98 -19.79 22.61
C ASP A 13 -4.17 -19.77 21.31
N TRP A 14 -4.73 -20.33 20.24
CA TRP A 14 -4.11 -20.26 18.91
C TRP A 14 -3.89 -18.83 18.42
N LEU A 15 -4.86 -17.91 18.65
CA LEU A 15 -4.71 -16.50 18.29
C LEU A 15 -3.56 -15.83 19.06
N PHE A 16 -3.45 -16.11 20.37
CA PHE A 16 -2.35 -15.57 21.19
C PHE A 16 -0.99 -16.16 20.80
N GLU A 17 -0.93 -17.44 20.46
CA GLU A 17 0.30 -18.04 19.92
C GLU A 17 0.71 -17.34 18.61
N ARG A 18 -0.21 -17.17 17.66
CA ARG A 18 0.09 -16.44 16.41
C ARG A 18 0.53 -15.00 16.65
N ALA A 19 -0.10 -14.31 17.58
CA ALA A 19 0.31 -12.95 17.96
C ALA A 19 1.73 -12.90 18.51
N ARG A 20 2.11 -13.86 19.36
CA ARG A 20 3.50 -14.00 19.88
C ARG A 20 4.49 -14.27 18.75
N ASP A 21 4.22 -15.27 17.91
CA ASP A 21 5.07 -15.61 16.77
C ASP A 21 5.31 -14.40 15.84
N TYR A 22 4.26 -13.64 15.55
CA TYR A 22 4.38 -12.43 14.73
C TYR A 22 5.19 -11.34 15.43
N SER A 23 4.98 -11.14 16.72
CA SER A 23 5.73 -10.17 17.53
C SER A 23 7.22 -10.52 17.58
N GLU A 24 7.56 -11.77 17.87
CA GLU A 24 8.93 -12.27 17.90
C GLU A 24 9.61 -12.12 16.55
N ARG A 25 8.91 -12.51 15.47
CA ARG A 25 9.41 -12.32 14.11
C ARG A 25 9.65 -10.85 13.78
N PHE A 26 8.71 -9.95 14.15
CA PHE A 26 8.87 -8.51 13.91
C PHE A 26 10.06 -7.93 14.66
N CYS A 27 10.28 -8.38 15.90
CA CYS A 27 11.35 -7.91 16.78
C CYS A 27 12.70 -8.64 16.55
N SER A 28 12.75 -9.64 15.68
CA SER A 28 13.98 -10.38 15.46
C SER A 28 15.10 -9.46 14.93
N PRO A 29 16.38 -9.75 15.30
CA PRO A 29 17.52 -8.96 14.84
C PRO A 29 17.60 -8.87 13.30
N GLU A 30 17.25 -9.94 12.60
CA GLU A 30 17.29 -10.04 11.14
C GLU A 30 16.26 -9.08 10.52
N ASN A 31 15.02 -9.07 11.03
CA ASN A 31 13.97 -8.19 10.53
C ASN A 31 14.22 -6.74 10.92
N TRP A 32 14.77 -6.49 12.11
CA TRP A 32 15.20 -5.15 12.50
C TRP A 32 16.27 -4.64 11.53
N LEU A 33 17.33 -5.42 11.29
CA LEU A 33 18.41 -5.05 10.38
C LEU A 33 17.93 -4.87 8.94
N ALA A 34 16.97 -5.69 8.48
CA ALA A 34 16.36 -5.53 7.16
C ALA A 34 15.66 -4.17 7.02
N ARG A 35 14.91 -3.74 8.05
CA ARG A 35 14.28 -2.41 8.07
C ARG A 35 15.31 -1.28 8.03
N GLU A 36 16.33 -1.34 8.88
CA GLU A 36 17.38 -0.31 8.93
C GLU A 36 18.09 -0.17 7.59
N ARG A 37 18.46 -1.29 6.97
CA ARG A 37 19.09 -1.31 5.64
C ARG A 37 18.16 -0.76 4.55
N TYR A 38 16.88 -1.06 4.63
CA TYR A 38 15.89 -0.53 3.69
C TYR A 38 15.76 0.98 3.85
N LEU A 39 15.57 1.48 5.08
CA LEU A 39 15.41 2.91 5.37
C LEU A 39 16.66 3.73 5.03
N ALA A 40 17.84 3.16 5.21
CA ALA A 40 19.10 3.81 4.83
C ALA A 40 19.25 4.04 3.32
N ARG A 41 18.59 3.21 2.50
CA ARG A 41 18.63 3.32 1.03
C ARG A 41 17.41 4.05 0.47
N HIS A 42 16.29 3.93 1.15
CA HIS A 42 14.96 4.38 0.72
C HIS A 42 14.32 5.24 1.80
N PRO A 43 14.75 6.52 1.94
CA PRO A 43 14.32 7.37 3.03
C PRO A 43 12.87 7.84 2.94
N THR A 44 12.21 7.72 1.79
CA THR A 44 10.79 8.10 1.67
C THR A 44 9.92 7.25 2.58
N ALA A 45 9.12 7.89 3.42
CA ALA A 45 8.14 7.21 4.27
C ALA A 45 6.93 6.79 3.42
N ILE A 46 6.48 5.54 3.58
CA ILE A 46 5.38 5.00 2.78
C ILE A 46 4.16 4.81 3.67
N GLY A 47 3.15 5.66 3.46
CA GLY A 47 1.82 5.51 4.04
C GLY A 47 0.84 4.90 3.06
N VAL A 48 -0.03 4.01 3.51
CA VAL A 48 -1.05 3.39 2.64
C VAL A 48 -2.42 3.51 3.28
N LEU A 49 -3.34 4.22 2.62
CA LEU A 49 -4.76 4.20 2.95
C LEU A 49 -5.42 3.04 2.20
N LYS A 50 -5.99 2.09 2.94
CA LYS A 50 -6.55 0.87 2.33
C LYS A 50 -7.78 0.36 3.07
N CYS A 51 -8.57 -0.47 2.37
CA CYS A 51 -9.61 -1.26 3.01
C CYS A 51 -9.00 -2.17 4.10
N MET A 52 -9.76 -2.44 5.16
CA MET A 52 -9.36 -3.39 6.20
C MET A 52 -9.39 -4.86 5.75
N ASP A 53 -9.81 -5.13 4.53
CA ASP A 53 -9.83 -6.47 3.94
C ASP A 53 -8.45 -7.14 4.08
N GLY A 54 -8.47 -8.35 4.68
CA GLY A 54 -7.25 -9.10 5.00
C GLY A 54 -6.47 -9.58 3.77
N ARG A 55 -7.13 -9.68 2.60
CA ARG A 55 -6.48 -10.04 1.34
C ARG A 55 -5.52 -8.98 0.84
N ILE A 56 -5.74 -7.70 1.22
CA ILE A 56 -4.88 -6.59 0.79
C ILE A 56 -3.68 -6.49 1.72
N ASN A 57 -2.62 -7.19 1.40
CA ASN A 57 -1.37 -7.18 2.16
C ASN A 57 -0.24 -6.57 1.33
N ILE A 58 -0.19 -5.23 1.29
CA ILE A 58 0.79 -4.50 0.48
C ILE A 58 2.24 -4.89 0.79
N PRO A 59 2.70 -4.96 2.06
CA PRO A 59 4.07 -5.40 2.34
C PRO A 59 4.39 -6.78 1.78
N PHE A 60 3.46 -7.71 1.84
CA PHE A 60 3.62 -9.05 1.29
C PHE A 60 3.67 -9.03 -0.24
N ALA A 61 2.68 -8.41 -0.86
CA ALA A 61 2.58 -8.28 -2.32
C ALA A 61 3.77 -7.53 -2.95
N THR A 62 4.42 -6.63 -2.21
CA THR A 62 5.58 -5.84 -2.67
C THR A 62 6.92 -6.35 -2.14
N ARG A 63 6.92 -7.46 -1.38
CA ARG A 63 8.12 -8.01 -0.72
C ARG A 63 8.89 -6.98 0.12
N THR A 64 8.16 -5.99 0.65
CA THR A 64 8.74 -4.95 1.49
C THR A 64 8.97 -5.49 2.91
N PRO A 65 10.09 -5.19 3.55
CA PRO A 65 10.33 -5.61 4.93
C PRO A 65 9.21 -5.18 5.87
N LEU A 66 8.85 -6.04 6.83
CA LEU A 66 7.80 -5.74 7.80
C LEU A 66 8.10 -4.46 8.58
N GLY A 67 7.13 -3.55 8.65
CA GLY A 67 7.23 -2.29 9.38
C GLY A 67 7.72 -1.09 8.54
N ILE A 68 8.03 -1.27 7.26
CA ILE A 68 8.34 -0.15 6.35
C ILE A 68 7.08 0.61 5.95
N VAL A 69 6.03 -0.12 5.58
CA VAL A 69 4.75 0.47 5.14
C VAL A 69 3.87 0.75 6.35
N GLN A 70 3.44 2.02 6.50
CA GLN A 70 2.48 2.43 7.52
C GLN A 70 1.05 2.29 6.98
N PRO A 71 0.27 1.29 7.41
CA PRO A 71 -1.10 1.14 6.94
C PRO A 71 -2.08 2.00 7.76
N PHE A 72 -2.99 2.69 7.06
CA PHE A 72 -4.22 3.27 7.59
C PHE A 72 -5.38 2.46 7.01
N ARG A 73 -6.24 1.93 7.86
CA ARG A 73 -7.29 0.99 7.44
C ARG A 73 -8.65 1.40 7.99
N ASN A 74 -9.67 1.29 7.14
CA ASN A 74 -11.05 1.34 7.60
C ASN A 74 -11.93 0.34 6.83
N LEU A 75 -13.18 0.22 7.27
CA LEU A 75 -14.17 -0.62 6.60
C LEU A 75 -14.48 -0.04 5.21
N GLY A 76 -14.35 -0.86 4.18
CA GLY A 76 -14.63 -0.48 2.80
C GLY A 76 -13.59 0.42 2.14
N GLY A 77 -12.54 0.87 2.83
CA GLY A 77 -11.63 1.88 2.29
C GLY A 77 -12.28 3.26 2.13
N ILE A 78 -13.40 3.49 2.81
CA ILE A 78 -14.14 4.75 2.76
C ILE A 78 -13.50 5.71 3.76
N PHE A 79 -12.54 6.49 3.27
CA PHE A 79 -11.87 7.54 4.04
C PHE A 79 -12.50 8.89 3.78
N ASP A 80 -12.37 9.79 4.76
CA ASP A 80 -12.65 11.21 4.62
C ASP A 80 -11.76 11.97 5.62
N LEU A 81 -10.91 12.88 5.13
CA LEU A 81 -10.01 13.64 5.99
C LEU A 81 -10.75 14.64 6.88
N GLY A 82 -12.00 14.97 6.54
CA GLY A 82 -12.88 15.78 7.38
C GLY A 82 -13.44 15.03 8.60
N TRP A 83 -13.30 13.70 8.66
CA TRP A 83 -13.72 12.94 9.84
C TRP A 83 -12.80 13.21 11.03
N PRO A 84 -13.35 13.35 12.24
CA PRO A 84 -12.56 13.45 13.45
C PRO A 84 -11.54 12.30 13.51
N HIS A 85 -10.34 12.60 13.95
CA HIS A 85 -9.20 11.70 14.15
C HIS A 85 -8.46 11.25 12.88
N LEU A 86 -9.07 11.04 11.72
CA LEU A 86 -8.29 10.60 10.55
C LEU A 86 -7.34 11.71 10.07
N GLY A 87 -7.85 12.92 9.91
CA GLY A 87 -7.01 14.09 9.53
C GLY A 87 -5.89 14.32 10.54
N GLU A 88 -6.18 14.26 11.83
CA GLU A 88 -5.18 14.42 12.90
C GLU A 88 -4.13 13.32 12.90
N VAL A 89 -4.55 12.06 12.76
CA VAL A 89 -3.63 10.90 12.72
C VAL A 89 -2.72 10.98 11.51
N LEU A 90 -3.26 11.32 10.34
CA LEU A 90 -2.48 11.47 9.12
C LEU A 90 -1.53 12.67 9.20
N ALA A 91 -2.00 13.82 9.68
CA ALA A 91 -1.16 15.00 9.89
C ALA A 91 -0.04 14.71 10.90
N GLY A 92 -0.34 14.05 12.01
CA GLY A 92 0.66 13.63 12.99
C GLY A 92 1.69 12.65 12.44
N TYR A 93 1.29 11.74 11.54
CA TYR A 93 2.21 10.87 10.83
C TYR A 93 3.15 11.66 9.92
N VAL A 94 2.59 12.53 9.08
CA VAL A 94 3.38 13.39 8.16
C VAL A 94 4.35 14.28 8.94
N GLN A 95 3.90 14.92 10.01
CA GLN A 95 4.76 15.77 10.86
C GLN A 95 5.93 15.01 11.46
N ARG A 96 5.74 13.76 11.90
CA ARG A 96 6.84 12.91 12.38
C ARG A 96 7.83 12.62 11.27
N CYS A 97 7.36 12.22 10.09
CA CYS A 97 8.23 11.95 8.94
C CYS A 97 9.05 13.17 8.52
N VAL A 98 8.40 14.35 8.47
CA VAL A 98 9.09 15.61 8.11
C VAL A 98 10.13 16.00 9.17
N ARG A 99 9.85 15.84 10.46
CA ARG A 99 10.84 16.06 11.53
C ARG A 99 12.06 15.14 11.39
N ASP A 100 11.86 13.93 10.88
CA ASP A 100 12.92 12.96 10.61
C ASP A 100 13.61 13.23 9.25
N GLY A 101 13.30 14.36 8.59
CA GLY A 101 13.88 14.73 7.28
C GLY A 101 13.37 13.90 6.10
N ARG A 102 12.22 13.24 6.25
CA ARG A 102 11.65 12.31 5.25
C ARG A 102 10.44 12.92 4.56
N ARG A 103 10.34 12.70 3.24
CA ARG A 103 9.08 12.90 2.51
C ARG A 103 8.16 11.70 2.70
N VAL A 104 6.87 11.91 2.44
CA VAL A 104 5.84 10.86 2.52
C VAL A 104 5.29 10.58 1.12
N LEU A 105 5.40 9.33 0.69
CA LEU A 105 4.60 8.79 -0.41
C LEU A 105 3.31 8.24 0.21
N LEU A 106 2.17 8.80 -0.14
CA LEU A 106 0.88 8.34 0.34
C LEU A 106 0.13 7.58 -0.75
N VAL A 107 0.08 6.26 -0.61
CA VAL A 107 -0.62 5.38 -1.56
C VAL A 107 -2.07 5.22 -1.12
N ILE A 108 -2.99 5.73 -1.90
CA ILE A 108 -4.43 5.68 -1.61
C ILE A 108 -5.03 4.57 -2.47
N THR A 109 -5.54 3.50 -1.82
CA THR A 109 -5.89 2.29 -2.55
C THR A 109 -7.39 2.03 -2.61
N TYR A 110 -7.83 1.51 -3.73
CA TYR A 110 -9.04 0.71 -3.86
C TYR A 110 -8.67 -0.72 -4.23
N HIS A 111 -9.58 -1.68 -4.12
CA HIS A 111 -9.31 -3.05 -4.54
C HIS A 111 -10.43 -3.61 -5.40
N PHE A 112 -10.06 -4.53 -6.27
CA PHE A 112 -10.97 -5.17 -7.22
C PHE A 112 -10.44 -6.56 -7.58
N SER A 113 -11.29 -7.36 -8.22
CA SER A 113 -10.92 -8.63 -8.85
C SER A 113 -11.41 -8.61 -10.29
N ARG A 114 -10.65 -9.23 -11.17
CA ARG A 114 -11.05 -9.44 -12.57
C ARG A 114 -11.84 -10.72 -12.75
N GLY A 115 -11.53 -11.72 -11.93
CA GLY A 115 -12.16 -13.04 -12.00
C GLY A 115 -13.54 -13.10 -11.31
N ASP A 116 -13.68 -12.39 -10.18
CA ASP A 116 -14.92 -12.36 -9.39
C ASP A 116 -15.18 -10.99 -8.78
N ALA A 117 -16.16 -10.27 -9.30
CA ALA A 117 -16.51 -8.93 -8.82
C ALA A 117 -16.79 -8.89 -7.31
N HIS A 118 -17.32 -9.97 -6.70
CA HIS A 118 -17.58 -10.05 -5.26
C HIS A 118 -16.31 -10.11 -4.39
N ARG A 119 -15.16 -10.26 -5.00
CA ARG A 119 -13.85 -10.10 -4.34
C ARG A 119 -13.37 -8.65 -4.34
N GLY A 120 -14.10 -7.73 -4.97
CA GLY A 120 -13.88 -6.30 -4.89
C GLY A 120 -14.30 -5.69 -3.56
N CYS A 121 -14.40 -4.36 -3.50
CA CYS A 121 -14.71 -3.64 -2.28
C CYS A 121 -16.21 -3.64 -1.95
N ALA A 122 -16.62 -4.37 -0.93
CA ALA A 122 -18.01 -4.42 -0.47
C ALA A 122 -18.54 -3.05 0.00
N GLY A 123 -17.68 -2.14 0.46
CA GLY A 123 -18.05 -0.78 0.84
C GLY A 123 -18.58 0.06 -0.34
N PHE A 124 -18.33 -0.38 -1.57
CA PHE A 124 -18.83 0.23 -2.80
C PHE A 124 -19.75 -0.74 -3.58
N ASN A 125 -20.37 -1.71 -2.90
CA ASN A 125 -21.19 -2.74 -3.56
C ASN A 125 -20.46 -3.42 -4.74
N TYR A 126 -19.14 -3.62 -4.59
CA TYR A 126 -18.25 -4.20 -5.60
C TYR A 126 -18.10 -3.36 -6.89
N ASP A 127 -18.58 -2.12 -6.89
CA ASP A 127 -18.39 -1.18 -8.00
C ASP A 127 -16.97 -0.59 -7.95
N THR A 128 -16.11 -1.10 -8.82
CA THR A 128 -14.70 -0.69 -8.95
C THR A 128 -14.57 0.77 -9.38
N ALA A 129 -15.48 1.27 -10.26
CA ALA A 129 -15.44 2.64 -10.73
C ALA A 129 -15.80 3.63 -9.60
N ALA A 130 -16.80 3.31 -8.79
CA ALA A 130 -17.17 4.09 -7.61
C ALA A 130 -16.05 4.10 -6.56
N ALA A 131 -15.41 2.96 -6.32
CA ALA A 131 -14.28 2.83 -5.40
C ALA A 131 -13.07 3.67 -5.87
N ARG A 132 -12.72 3.60 -7.16
CA ARG A 132 -11.67 4.43 -7.77
C ARG A 132 -12.00 5.92 -7.69
N ALA A 133 -13.22 6.32 -8.05
CA ALA A 133 -13.64 7.71 -7.97
C ALA A 133 -13.54 8.27 -6.55
N HIS A 134 -13.87 7.44 -5.53
CA HIS A 134 -13.69 7.82 -4.13
C HIS A 134 -12.21 8.02 -3.79
N THR A 135 -11.31 7.12 -4.20
CA THR A 135 -9.86 7.25 -3.99
C THR A 135 -9.29 8.53 -4.61
N CYS A 136 -9.76 8.91 -5.80
CA CYS A 136 -9.38 10.18 -6.42
C CYS A 136 -9.84 11.39 -5.59
N ARG A 137 -11.05 11.35 -4.97
CA ARG A 137 -11.49 12.39 -4.05
C ARG A 137 -10.62 12.50 -2.80
N ILE A 138 -10.18 11.36 -2.25
CA ILE A 138 -9.25 11.37 -1.11
C ILE A 138 -7.89 11.96 -1.52
N LYS A 139 -7.37 11.63 -2.71
CA LYS A 139 -6.15 12.28 -3.24
C LYS A 139 -6.31 13.81 -3.24
N ALA A 140 -7.41 14.32 -3.78
CA ALA A 140 -7.68 15.76 -3.79
C ALA A 140 -7.79 16.37 -2.38
N GLN A 141 -8.37 15.67 -1.40
CA GLN A 141 -8.39 16.11 0.00
C GLN A 141 -6.98 16.17 0.59
N VAL A 142 -6.13 15.17 0.33
CA VAL A 142 -4.73 15.15 0.76
C VAL A 142 -3.97 16.34 0.18
N GLU A 143 -4.12 16.60 -1.11
CA GLU A 143 -3.51 17.74 -1.79
C GLU A 143 -4.00 19.07 -1.24
N SER A 144 -5.29 19.18 -0.89
CA SER A 144 -5.85 20.37 -0.24
C SER A 144 -5.26 20.63 1.14
N VAL A 145 -4.95 19.57 1.91
CA VAL A 145 -4.41 19.68 3.27
C VAL A 145 -2.90 19.91 3.28
N PHE A 146 -2.15 19.18 2.44
CA PHE A 146 -0.68 19.18 2.46
C PHE A 146 -0.03 20.01 1.34
N GLY A 147 -0.81 20.55 0.44
CA GLY A 147 -0.37 21.41 -0.66
C GLY A 147 -0.16 20.66 -1.98
N LEU A 148 -0.42 21.37 -3.08
CA LEU A 148 -0.28 20.88 -4.45
C LEU A 148 1.19 20.83 -4.92
N GLY A 149 2.11 21.47 -4.21
CA GLY A 149 3.54 21.46 -4.53
C GLY A 149 4.24 20.14 -4.20
N HIS A 150 3.56 19.24 -3.50
CA HIS A 150 4.05 17.91 -3.14
C HIS A 150 5.41 17.90 -2.40
N ASP A 151 5.75 18.98 -1.70
CA ASP A 151 7.04 19.13 -1.03
C ASP A 151 7.22 18.14 0.13
N THR A 152 6.14 17.83 0.83
CA THR A 152 6.14 16.93 2.01
C THR A 152 5.42 15.62 1.78
N VAL A 153 4.28 15.63 1.06
CA VAL A 153 3.46 14.46 0.76
C VAL A 153 3.23 14.37 -0.74
N TYR A 154 3.50 13.22 -1.30
CA TYR A 154 3.13 12.89 -2.67
C TYR A 154 2.01 11.83 -2.65
N PRO A 155 0.76 12.17 -2.94
CA PRO A 155 -0.34 11.21 -2.97
C PRO A 155 -0.46 10.55 -4.34
N ILE A 156 -0.60 9.23 -4.36
CA ILE A 156 -0.91 8.46 -5.59
C ILE A 156 -2.16 7.62 -5.40
N VAL A 157 -2.90 7.41 -6.47
CA VAL A 157 -4.02 6.46 -6.52
C VAL A 157 -3.52 5.12 -7.04
N CYS A 158 -3.87 4.04 -6.33
CA CYS A 158 -3.45 2.69 -6.67
C CYS A 158 -4.61 1.69 -6.56
N GLY A 159 -4.88 0.94 -7.62
CA GLY A 159 -5.71 -0.25 -7.58
C GLY A 159 -4.92 -1.44 -7.05
N PHE A 160 -5.55 -2.26 -6.21
CA PHE A 160 -5.03 -3.56 -5.79
C PHE A 160 -5.93 -4.64 -6.38
N GLU A 161 -5.41 -5.36 -7.36
CA GLU A 161 -6.07 -6.48 -7.99
C GLU A 161 -5.87 -7.73 -7.11
N THR A 162 -6.97 -8.37 -6.67
CA THR A 162 -6.94 -9.40 -5.61
C THR A 162 -6.79 -10.84 -6.11
N ASP A 163 -6.69 -11.07 -7.42
CA ASP A 163 -6.50 -12.42 -7.97
C ASP A 163 -5.01 -12.78 -8.03
N GLU A 164 -4.15 -11.78 -8.33
CA GLU A 164 -2.71 -11.94 -8.43
C GLU A 164 -1.95 -10.99 -7.47
N ASP A 165 -2.63 -10.31 -6.57
CA ASP A 165 -2.09 -9.27 -5.68
C ASP A 165 -1.37 -8.13 -6.45
N ALA A 166 -1.85 -7.83 -7.67
CA ALA A 166 -1.18 -6.92 -8.58
C ALA A 166 -1.50 -5.45 -8.28
N LEU A 167 -0.50 -4.58 -8.42
CA LEU A 167 -0.67 -3.13 -8.32
C LEU A 167 -1.02 -2.53 -9.67
N LEU A 168 -1.99 -1.60 -9.66
CA LEU A 168 -2.38 -0.76 -10.80
C LEU A 168 -2.20 0.71 -10.40
N LEU A 169 -1.13 1.35 -10.83
CA LEU A 169 -0.87 2.76 -10.55
C LEU A 169 -1.61 3.65 -11.54
N HIS A 170 -2.17 4.75 -11.04
CA HIS A 170 -2.87 5.75 -11.84
C HIS A 170 -2.08 7.06 -11.85
N GLY A 171 -1.66 7.46 -13.02
CA GLY A 171 -1.10 8.78 -13.28
C GLY A 171 -2.17 9.81 -13.60
N GLU A 172 -1.71 10.99 -13.97
CA GLU A 172 -2.59 12.05 -14.48
C GLU A 172 -3.08 11.74 -15.91
N ASN A 173 -4.13 12.44 -16.34
CA ASN A 173 -4.68 12.31 -17.70
C ASN A 173 -5.09 10.88 -18.13
N GLY A 174 -5.40 10.01 -17.14
CA GLY A 174 -5.84 8.65 -17.42
C GLY A 174 -4.72 7.65 -17.74
N ALA A 175 -3.46 8.06 -17.63
CA ALA A 175 -2.32 7.13 -17.76
C ALA A 175 -2.34 6.10 -16.64
N GLU A 176 -1.97 4.86 -16.95
CA GLU A 176 -1.98 3.74 -16.00
C GLU A 176 -0.74 2.86 -16.19
N LEU A 177 -0.22 2.35 -15.08
CA LEU A 177 0.81 1.30 -15.05
C LEU A 177 0.24 0.08 -14.33
N ASP A 178 -0.13 -0.93 -15.11
CA ASP A 178 -0.73 -2.17 -14.63
C ASP A 178 0.33 -3.28 -14.55
N LEU A 179 0.77 -3.59 -13.32
CA LEU A 179 1.83 -4.58 -13.11
C LEU A 179 1.41 -6.01 -13.47
N SER A 180 0.10 -6.31 -13.51
CA SER A 180 -0.37 -7.62 -13.97
C SER A 180 -0.14 -7.84 -15.45
N ARG A 181 0.10 -6.77 -16.24
CA ARG A 181 0.38 -6.84 -17.68
C ARG A 181 1.88 -6.88 -17.99
N LEU A 182 2.70 -6.77 -16.96
CA LEU A 182 4.15 -6.79 -17.08
C LEU A 182 4.72 -8.15 -16.64
N SER A 183 5.96 -8.37 -16.97
CA SER A 183 6.75 -9.53 -16.56
C SER A 183 8.04 -9.09 -15.84
N GLY A 184 8.77 -10.03 -15.29
CA GLY A 184 10.08 -9.73 -14.69
C GLY A 184 11.08 -9.13 -15.70
N ALA A 185 10.92 -9.38 -17.02
CA ALA A 185 11.75 -8.78 -18.06
C ALA A 185 11.53 -7.25 -18.19
N ASP A 186 10.36 -6.75 -17.75
CA ASP A 186 10.01 -5.33 -17.82
C ASP A 186 10.54 -4.53 -16.62
N ALA A 187 11.11 -5.20 -15.60
CA ALA A 187 11.63 -4.55 -14.41
C ALA A 187 12.65 -3.42 -14.69
N PRO A 188 13.58 -3.53 -15.66
CA PRO A 188 14.49 -2.43 -16.00
C PRO A 188 13.78 -1.17 -16.54
N ALA A 189 12.61 -1.31 -17.16
CA ALA A 189 11.83 -0.20 -17.72
C ALA A 189 10.96 0.51 -16.70
N LEU A 190 10.78 -0.04 -15.48
CA LEU A 190 9.91 0.54 -14.46
C LEU A 190 10.27 1.98 -14.10
N ALA A 191 11.58 2.31 -14.05
CA ALA A 191 12.03 3.66 -13.74
C ALA A 191 11.57 4.68 -14.77
N GLN A 192 11.61 4.30 -16.06
CA GLN A 192 11.11 5.14 -17.15
C GLN A 192 9.59 5.26 -17.09
N HIS A 193 8.86 4.16 -16.93
CA HIS A 193 7.40 4.18 -16.80
C HIS A 193 6.93 5.06 -15.65
N LEU A 194 7.61 5.02 -14.50
CA LEU A 194 7.30 5.90 -13.36
C LEU A 194 7.60 7.38 -13.66
N ALA A 195 8.67 7.66 -14.40
CA ALA A 195 9.00 9.05 -14.77
C ALA A 195 7.97 9.63 -15.75
N GLU A 196 7.43 8.80 -16.63
CA GLU A 196 6.36 9.18 -17.57
C GLU A 196 5.00 9.31 -16.84
N LEU A 197 4.72 8.41 -15.89
CA LEU A 197 3.46 8.38 -15.15
C LEU A 197 3.36 9.52 -14.12
N TYR A 198 4.48 9.88 -13.48
CA TYR A 198 4.59 10.89 -12.43
C TYR A 198 5.77 11.83 -12.70
N PRO A 199 5.67 12.73 -13.70
CA PRO A 199 6.79 13.58 -14.12
C PRO A 199 7.22 14.60 -13.05
N ASP A 200 6.28 15.03 -12.20
CA ASP A 200 6.49 15.98 -11.10
C ASP A 200 6.92 15.32 -9.78
N MET A 201 6.88 13.97 -9.70
CA MET A 201 7.29 13.26 -8.49
C MET A 201 8.78 13.46 -8.23
N PRO A 202 9.18 13.86 -6.99
CA PRO A 202 10.59 13.98 -6.64
C PRO A 202 11.36 12.69 -6.96
N LYS A 203 12.55 12.85 -7.53
CA LYS A 203 13.37 11.71 -7.97
C LYS A 203 13.58 10.67 -6.88
N GLN A 204 13.89 11.10 -5.64
CA GLN A 204 14.08 10.19 -4.52
C GLN A 204 12.80 9.37 -4.22
N THR A 205 11.62 10.00 -4.26
CA THR A 205 10.35 9.31 -4.04
C THR A 205 10.07 8.28 -5.13
N ARG A 206 10.39 8.58 -6.40
CA ARG A 206 10.32 7.60 -7.50
C ARG A 206 11.30 6.44 -7.31
N ASP A 207 12.54 6.75 -6.96
CA ASP A 207 13.57 5.73 -6.71
C ASP A 207 13.17 4.81 -5.54
N ASP A 208 12.49 5.35 -4.53
CA ASP A 208 12.01 4.60 -3.37
C ASP A 208 10.73 3.79 -3.65
N LEU A 209 9.95 4.15 -4.66
CA LEU A 209 8.81 3.37 -5.14
C LEU A 209 9.25 2.15 -5.97
N LEU A 210 10.37 2.23 -6.68
CA LEU A 210 10.85 1.15 -7.57
C LEU A 210 10.98 -0.22 -6.89
N PRO A 211 11.56 -0.34 -5.66
CA PRO A 211 11.66 -1.63 -4.99
C PRO A 211 10.31 -2.29 -4.71
N LEU A 212 9.26 -1.49 -4.43
CA LEU A 212 7.91 -2.01 -4.22
C LEU A 212 7.35 -2.60 -5.50
N LEU A 213 7.53 -1.92 -6.62
CA LEU A 213 7.03 -2.39 -7.92
C LEU A 213 7.81 -3.61 -8.41
N ALA A 214 9.13 -3.61 -8.29
CA ALA A 214 9.95 -4.78 -8.61
C ALA A 214 9.59 -5.98 -7.72
N GLY A 215 9.37 -5.75 -6.43
CA GLY A 215 8.88 -6.77 -5.50
C GLY A 215 7.51 -7.32 -5.90
N ASN A 216 6.60 -6.46 -6.36
CA ASN A 216 5.27 -6.87 -6.81
C ASN A 216 5.35 -7.70 -8.12
N LEU A 217 6.15 -7.32 -9.09
CA LEU A 217 6.38 -8.15 -10.29
C LEU A 217 6.91 -9.54 -9.94
N ALA A 218 7.87 -9.61 -9.01
CA ALA A 218 8.40 -10.89 -8.57
C ALA A 218 7.34 -11.73 -7.80
N HIS A 219 6.45 -11.08 -7.04
CA HIS A 219 5.34 -11.74 -6.36
C HIS A 219 4.31 -12.30 -7.35
N ILE A 220 3.89 -11.50 -8.33
CA ILE A 220 2.98 -11.93 -9.42
C ILE A 220 3.56 -13.14 -10.15
N ALA A 221 4.85 -13.11 -10.46
CA ALA A 221 5.52 -14.22 -11.16
C ALA A 221 5.48 -15.54 -10.35
N GLU A 222 5.50 -15.48 -9.01
CA GLU A 222 5.34 -16.68 -8.15
C GLU A 222 3.90 -17.19 -8.14
N ILE A 223 2.91 -16.28 -8.09
CA ILE A 223 1.49 -16.70 -8.11
C ILE A 223 1.14 -17.43 -9.42
N ARG A 224 1.79 -17.04 -10.52
CA ARG A 224 1.54 -17.63 -11.86
C ARG A 224 2.25 -18.96 -12.12
N GLN A 225 3.13 -19.43 -11.24
CA GLN A 225 3.81 -20.72 -11.33
C GLN A 225 2.96 -21.85 -10.73
#